data_b9b16b13b9a3215e4b39ee0b9b561dd3
#
_entry.id   b9b16b13b9a3215e4b39ee0b9b561dd3
#
_cell.length_a   1.000
_cell.length_b   1.000
_cell.length_c   1.000
_cell.angle_alpha   90.00
_cell.angle_beta   90.00
_cell.angle_gamma   90.00
#
_symmetry.space_group_name_H-M   'P 1'
#
loop_
_entity.id
_entity.type
_entity.pdbx_description
1 polymer ?
#
loop_
_entity_poly.entity_id
_entity_poly.type
_entity_poly.pdbx_seq_one_letter_code
_entity_poly.pdbx_strand_id
1 'polypeptide(L)'
;MTKIGHRVQSTPAPSLDPKTITVDNPLSYERVPQSRVPTWVWVLLFVGAAVALMVLLYKSGAKQLSMGGFIIFPIMVISMIAMLRNRAGGADKSKRPAALNQRRADYQRKLDALRSGLHADAWEQAREIAYHHPDPRSGSLTTLVGSGRMFERAPDRHNFGHVRIGLGLTRINTIITPPDNVPPEESRESVTAIAARDFLLSQNVIHDVPRPLHLWDEAGWSLFWEGQDQRDIVQGWLRALVSQLCVFHSPATADAADPDAAGGIRLAIITDDPQAWEAAKWLPHTADPELVDASGPVRLIFNDVASFMNRFGEDLSERQPWRLRTEGSEEPTSWLVVVVDYPDASCTPILGDRGKFGVAVIEATGDENSILANPQSAFFLDDSGNLLRAAKEVH
;
A
#
# COMPACT_ATOMS: atom_id res chain seq x y z
N MET A 1 33.64 -17.31 -31.33
CA MET A 1 32.33 -17.27 -30.64
C MET A 1 31.55 -16.09 -31.17
N THR A 2 30.35 -16.32 -31.75
CA THR A 2 29.54 -15.26 -32.30
C THR A 2 28.91 -14.49 -31.12
N LYS A 3 29.29 -13.23 -30.93
CA LYS A 3 28.66 -12.35 -29.95
C LYS A 3 27.21 -12.11 -30.42
N ILE A 4 26.25 -12.66 -29.74
CA ILE A 4 24.82 -12.32 -29.95
C ILE A 4 24.56 -11.07 -29.11
N GLY A 5 24.62 -9.90 -29.75
CA GLY A 5 24.19 -8.67 -29.14
C GLY A 5 22.66 -8.73 -28.90
N HIS A 6 22.24 -8.92 -27.69
CA HIS A 6 20.83 -8.89 -27.34
C HIS A 6 20.40 -7.44 -27.14
N ARG A 7 19.80 -6.85 -28.17
CA ARG A 7 19.22 -5.51 -28.07
C ARG A 7 17.84 -5.65 -27.43
N VAL A 8 17.74 -5.26 -26.18
CA VAL A 8 16.48 -5.29 -25.43
C VAL A 8 15.50 -4.28 -26.04
N GLN A 9 14.51 -4.76 -26.76
CA GLN A 9 13.31 -3.94 -27.03
C GLN A 9 12.46 -3.98 -25.77
N SER A 10 12.45 -2.87 -25.03
CA SER A 10 11.58 -2.70 -23.87
C SER A 10 10.12 -2.87 -24.30
N THR A 11 9.47 -3.90 -23.82
CA THR A 11 8.02 -4.05 -23.96
C THR A 11 7.36 -2.95 -23.12
N PRO A 12 6.47 -2.12 -23.68
CA PRO A 12 5.82 -1.08 -22.89
C PRO A 12 5.08 -1.72 -21.72
N ALA A 13 5.43 -1.27 -20.52
CA ALA A 13 4.73 -1.69 -19.31
C ALA A 13 3.31 -1.15 -19.29
N PRO A 14 2.35 -1.86 -18.66
CA PRO A 14 1.07 -1.27 -18.35
C PRO A 14 1.29 -0.01 -17.52
N SER A 15 0.84 1.15 -18.01
CA SER A 15 0.91 2.41 -17.27
C SER A 15 -0.42 2.65 -16.57
N LEU A 16 -0.37 2.99 -15.28
CA LEU A 16 -1.54 3.42 -14.53
C LEU A 16 -1.50 4.93 -14.38
N ASP A 17 -2.52 5.59 -14.92
CA ASP A 17 -2.73 6.99 -14.64
C ASP A 17 -3.33 7.15 -13.23
N PRO A 18 -2.76 8.01 -12.36
CA PRO A 18 -3.31 8.25 -11.04
C PRO A 18 -4.70 8.88 -11.17
N LYS A 19 -5.72 8.19 -10.64
CA LYS A 19 -7.09 8.68 -10.59
C LYS A 19 -7.34 9.35 -9.25
N THR A 20 -8.28 10.29 -9.21
CA THR A 20 -8.74 10.90 -7.97
C THR A 20 -10.24 10.68 -7.83
N ILE A 21 -10.67 10.20 -6.69
CA ILE A 21 -12.08 10.06 -6.34
C ILE A 21 -12.38 10.86 -5.09
N THR A 22 -13.56 11.46 -5.03
CA THR A 22 -14.02 12.22 -3.87
C THR A 22 -15.18 11.48 -3.22
N VAL A 23 -15.12 11.30 -1.91
CA VAL A 23 -16.22 10.73 -1.13
C VAL A 23 -17.25 11.80 -0.86
N ASP A 24 -18.53 11.51 -1.14
CA ASP A 24 -19.62 12.44 -0.88
C ASP A 24 -19.73 12.78 0.60
N ASN A 25 -20.23 14.00 0.91
CA ASN A 25 -20.48 14.41 2.27
C ASN A 25 -21.49 13.49 2.95
N PRO A 26 -21.27 13.12 4.23
CA PRO A 26 -22.27 12.38 5.01
C PRO A 26 -23.54 13.22 5.15
N LEU A 27 -24.68 12.54 5.30
CA LEU A 27 -25.96 13.20 5.41
C LEU A 27 -26.01 14.11 6.65
N SER A 28 -26.77 15.20 6.55
CA SER A 28 -27.08 16.06 7.68
C SER A 28 -28.53 15.91 8.08
N TYR A 29 -28.78 16.00 9.39
CA TYR A 29 -30.14 16.16 9.92
C TYR A 29 -30.60 17.61 9.72
N GLU A 30 -31.68 17.80 9.02
CA GLU A 30 -32.41 19.06 9.12
C GLU A 30 -32.97 19.20 10.53
N ARG A 31 -32.45 20.13 11.30
CA ARG A 31 -33.06 20.49 12.58
C ARG A 31 -34.45 21.03 12.31
N VAL A 32 -35.49 20.25 12.57
CA VAL A 32 -36.83 20.77 12.56
C VAL A 32 -36.92 21.75 13.73
N PRO A 33 -37.21 23.04 13.49
CA PRO A 33 -37.37 23.99 14.57
C PRO A 33 -38.46 23.46 15.49
N GLN A 34 -38.12 23.16 16.74
CA GLN A 34 -39.11 22.77 17.74
C GLN A 34 -40.02 23.96 17.91
N SER A 35 -41.32 23.76 17.64
CA SER A 35 -42.32 24.78 17.93
C SER A 35 -42.21 25.13 19.42
N ARG A 36 -41.82 26.36 19.72
CA ARG A 36 -41.60 26.83 21.11
C ARG A 36 -42.82 26.69 21.99
N VAL A 37 -44.01 26.53 21.40
CA VAL A 37 -45.27 26.39 22.11
C VAL A 37 -45.85 24.99 21.77
N PRO A 38 -46.02 24.10 22.76
CA PRO A 38 -46.60 22.80 22.51
C PRO A 38 -48.06 22.94 22.00
N THR A 39 -48.43 22.09 21.07
CA THR A 39 -49.77 22.14 20.40
C THR A 39 -50.92 22.10 21.39
N TRP A 40 -50.77 21.45 22.56
CA TRP A 40 -51.76 21.39 23.60
C TRP A 40 -52.06 22.75 24.24
N VAL A 41 -51.08 23.69 24.26
CA VAL A 41 -51.29 25.08 24.78
C VAL A 41 -52.27 25.82 23.89
N TRP A 42 -52.13 25.69 22.56
CA TRP A 42 -53.09 26.26 21.61
C TRP A 42 -54.47 25.66 21.74
N VAL A 43 -54.56 24.35 21.99
CA VAL A 43 -55.84 23.66 22.23
C VAL A 43 -56.50 24.17 23.51
N LEU A 44 -55.74 24.34 24.60
CA LEU A 44 -56.27 24.91 25.86
C LEU A 44 -56.68 26.35 25.68
N LEU A 45 -55.98 27.15 24.97
CA LEU A 45 -56.30 28.57 24.69
C LEU A 45 -57.57 28.67 23.86
N PHE A 46 -57.74 27.82 22.84
CA PHE A 46 -58.94 27.77 22.02
C PHE A 46 -60.18 27.26 22.82
N VAL A 47 -60.05 26.21 23.63
CA VAL A 47 -61.12 25.70 24.50
C VAL A 47 -61.46 26.74 25.53
N GLY A 48 -60.53 27.40 26.15
CA GLY A 48 -60.71 28.49 27.07
C GLY A 48 -61.49 29.67 26.47
N ALA A 49 -61.08 30.08 25.25
CA ALA A 49 -61.74 31.15 24.50
C ALA A 49 -63.21 30.77 24.14
N ALA A 50 -63.44 29.52 23.74
CA ALA A 50 -64.77 29.02 23.41
C ALA A 50 -65.73 28.99 24.66
N VAL A 51 -65.21 28.54 25.81
CA VAL A 51 -65.90 28.53 27.06
C VAL A 51 -66.23 29.99 27.54
N ALA A 52 -65.23 30.88 27.42
CA ALA A 52 -65.41 32.30 27.77
C ALA A 52 -66.48 32.96 26.89
N LEU A 53 -66.48 32.69 25.59
CA LEU A 53 -67.51 33.18 24.66
C LEU A 53 -68.89 32.63 25.02
N MET A 54 -68.99 31.38 25.39
CA MET A 54 -70.27 30.74 25.83
C MET A 54 -70.84 31.37 27.11
N VAL A 55 -70.01 31.64 28.09
CA VAL A 55 -70.39 32.33 29.33
C VAL A 55 -70.78 33.76 29.04
N LEU A 56 -70.12 34.46 28.12
CA LEU A 56 -70.50 35.82 27.73
C LEU A 56 -71.85 35.88 27.02
N LEU A 57 -72.12 34.96 26.12
CA LEU A 57 -73.42 34.81 25.44
C LEU A 57 -74.55 34.45 26.43
N TYR A 58 -74.23 33.61 27.42
CA TYR A 58 -75.19 33.28 28.48
C TYR A 58 -75.57 34.51 29.38
N LYS A 59 -74.53 35.30 29.72
CA LYS A 59 -74.74 36.53 30.53
C LYS A 59 -75.47 37.67 29.76
N SER A 60 -75.29 37.74 28.44
CA SER A 60 -75.93 38.80 27.60
C SER A 60 -77.40 38.60 27.29
N GLY A 61 -77.99 37.57 27.88
CA GLY A 61 -79.44 37.37 27.81
C GLY A 61 -79.97 36.74 26.52
N ALA A 62 -79.12 36.18 25.69
CA ALA A 62 -79.51 35.44 24.49
C ALA A 62 -80.16 34.08 24.88
N LYS A 63 -81.33 34.08 25.50
CA LYS A 63 -82.06 32.88 25.98
C LYS A 63 -82.69 32.04 24.86
N GLN A 64 -82.45 32.32 23.60
CA GLN A 64 -83.01 31.57 22.47
C GLN A 64 -81.97 30.87 21.62
N LEU A 65 -80.95 30.29 22.25
CA LEU A 65 -80.25 29.27 21.53
C LEU A 65 -81.00 27.96 21.69
N SER A 66 -81.57 27.48 20.58
CA SER A 66 -82.26 26.18 20.57
C SER A 66 -81.30 25.08 21.08
N MET A 67 -81.85 24.07 21.74
CA MET A 67 -81.13 22.93 22.34
C MET A 67 -80.15 22.28 21.37
N GLY A 68 -80.30 22.44 20.05
CA GLY A 68 -79.40 21.99 18.99
C GLY A 68 -78.06 22.75 18.92
N GLY A 69 -78.06 24.07 19.26
CA GLY A 69 -76.83 24.86 19.27
C GLY A 69 -75.84 24.45 20.37
N PHE A 70 -76.31 23.97 21.48
CA PHE A 70 -75.53 23.49 22.62
C PHE A 70 -74.81 22.16 22.34
N ILE A 71 -75.34 21.33 21.46
CA ILE A 71 -74.79 20.04 21.10
C ILE A 71 -73.88 20.16 19.85
N ILE A 72 -74.20 20.99 18.88
CA ILE A 72 -73.49 21.16 17.64
C ILE A 72 -72.10 21.86 17.85
N PHE A 73 -72.03 22.82 18.76
CA PHE A 73 -70.84 23.59 19.01
C PHE A 73 -69.67 22.72 19.58
N PRO A 74 -69.81 21.89 20.63
CA PRO A 74 -68.76 21.00 21.10
C PRO A 74 -68.42 19.95 20.07
N ILE A 75 -69.35 19.44 19.26
CA ILE A 75 -69.08 18.50 18.18
C ILE A 75 -68.22 19.16 17.10
N MET A 76 -68.48 20.41 16.73
CA MET A 76 -67.75 21.18 15.77
C MET A 76 -66.30 21.47 16.28
N VAL A 77 -66.15 21.79 17.56
CA VAL A 77 -64.86 22.00 18.21
C VAL A 77 -64.07 20.69 18.27
N ILE A 78 -64.71 19.57 18.62
CA ILE A 78 -64.07 18.25 18.63
C ILE A 78 -63.67 17.82 17.22
N SER A 79 -64.55 18.05 16.24
CA SER A 79 -64.21 17.76 14.80
C SER A 79 -63.06 18.62 14.30
N MET A 80 -62.98 19.89 14.66
CA MET A 80 -61.89 20.80 14.30
C MET A 80 -60.61 20.41 14.99
N ILE A 81 -60.65 20.00 16.27
CA ILE A 81 -59.47 19.47 16.97
C ILE A 81 -59.02 18.15 16.36
N ALA A 82 -59.92 17.26 15.97
CA ALA A 82 -59.59 16.01 15.27
C ALA A 82 -58.97 16.28 13.88
N MET A 83 -59.49 17.27 13.16
CA MET A 83 -58.98 17.67 11.85
C MET A 83 -57.61 18.36 11.97
N LEU A 84 -57.37 19.22 12.97
CA LEU A 84 -56.07 19.80 13.28
C LEU A 84 -55.06 18.74 13.71
N ARG A 85 -55.48 17.76 14.52
CA ARG A 85 -54.66 16.64 14.95
C ARG A 85 -54.28 15.74 13.78
N ASN A 86 -55.19 15.48 12.85
CA ASN A 86 -54.89 14.74 11.62
C ASN A 86 -53.97 15.51 10.64
N ARG A 87 -54.12 16.83 10.55
CA ARG A 87 -53.24 17.69 9.76
C ARG A 87 -51.86 17.87 10.37
N ALA A 88 -51.77 17.96 11.69
CA ALA A 88 -50.54 18.28 12.41
C ALA A 88 -49.63 17.06 12.74
N GLY A 89 -50.17 15.84 12.68
CA GLY A 89 -49.44 14.73 13.33
C GLY A 89 -49.38 13.38 12.64
N GLY A 90 -50.18 13.10 11.64
CA GLY A 90 -50.32 11.70 11.19
C GLY A 90 -49.43 11.30 10.00
N ALA A 91 -49.43 12.10 8.96
CA ALA A 91 -48.82 11.70 7.68
C ALA A 91 -47.33 12.00 7.59
N ASP A 92 -46.81 12.96 8.36
CA ASP A 92 -45.45 13.44 8.22
C ASP A 92 -44.46 12.68 9.12
N LYS A 93 -44.91 12.21 10.30
CA LYS A 93 -44.04 11.48 11.24
C LYS A 93 -43.66 10.06 10.79
N SER A 94 -44.51 9.36 10.04
CA SER A 94 -44.26 8.02 9.53
C SER A 94 -43.42 8.05 8.23
N LYS A 95 -43.50 9.14 7.45
CA LYS A 95 -42.76 9.31 6.21
C LYS A 95 -41.29 9.72 6.42
N ARG A 96 -40.99 10.45 7.52
CA ARG A 96 -39.64 10.94 7.81
C ARG A 96 -38.61 9.83 8.03
N PRO A 97 -38.89 8.77 8.84
CA PRO A 97 -37.92 7.65 8.98
C PRO A 97 -37.73 6.89 7.67
N ALA A 98 -38.77 6.69 6.88
CA ALA A 98 -38.67 6.01 5.57
C ALA A 98 -37.82 6.83 4.57
N ALA A 99 -38.02 8.15 4.52
CA ALA A 99 -37.23 9.04 3.67
C ALA A 99 -35.75 9.09 4.09
N LEU A 100 -35.47 9.09 5.40
CA LEU A 100 -34.11 9.03 5.92
C LEU A 100 -33.44 7.69 5.55
N ASN A 101 -34.14 6.58 5.74
CA ASN A 101 -33.64 5.27 5.38
C ASN A 101 -33.38 5.15 3.87
N GLN A 102 -34.24 5.76 3.04
CA GLN A 102 -33.99 5.84 1.60
C GLN A 102 -32.70 6.61 1.28
N ARG A 103 -32.51 7.79 1.89
CA ARG A 103 -31.28 8.59 1.71
C ARG A 103 -30.02 7.84 2.17
N ARG A 104 -30.09 7.09 3.30
CA ARG A 104 -29.02 6.22 3.78
C ARG A 104 -28.69 5.13 2.75
N ALA A 105 -29.71 4.46 2.23
CA ALA A 105 -29.54 3.43 1.21
C ALA A 105 -28.93 4.00 -0.07
N ASP A 106 -29.32 5.20 -0.48
CA ASP A 106 -28.73 5.89 -1.63
C ASP A 106 -27.26 6.23 -1.40
N TYR A 107 -26.92 6.71 -0.21
CA TYR A 107 -25.54 7.00 0.18
C TYR A 107 -24.68 5.73 0.19
N GLN A 108 -25.17 4.64 0.78
CA GLN A 108 -24.47 3.34 0.78
C GLN A 108 -24.25 2.82 -0.63
N ARG A 109 -25.26 2.91 -1.51
CA ARG A 109 -25.09 2.51 -2.93
C ARG A 109 -24.01 3.31 -3.65
N LYS A 110 -23.86 4.60 -3.34
CA LYS A 110 -22.77 5.42 -3.87
C LYS A 110 -21.42 4.96 -3.37
N LEU A 111 -21.27 4.68 -2.06
CA LEU A 111 -20.03 4.12 -1.51
C LEU A 111 -19.71 2.76 -2.11
N ASP A 112 -20.72 1.91 -2.36
CA ASP A 112 -20.51 0.61 -2.99
C ASP A 112 -20.08 0.75 -4.45
N ALA A 113 -20.58 1.72 -5.19
CA ALA A 113 -20.15 2.03 -6.53
C ALA A 113 -18.69 2.52 -6.56
N LEU A 114 -18.31 3.41 -5.62
CA LEU A 114 -16.93 3.86 -5.45
C LEU A 114 -16.00 2.70 -5.08
N ARG A 115 -16.44 1.82 -4.16
CA ARG A 115 -15.68 0.62 -3.77
C ARG A 115 -15.44 -0.30 -4.96
N SER A 116 -16.45 -0.54 -5.78
CA SER A 116 -16.30 -1.36 -6.98
C SER A 116 -15.30 -0.78 -7.97
N GLY A 117 -15.30 0.54 -8.15
CA GLY A 117 -14.30 1.25 -8.96
C GLY A 117 -12.90 1.11 -8.40
N LEU A 118 -12.73 1.34 -7.07
CA LEU A 118 -11.44 1.17 -6.41
C LEU A 118 -10.90 -0.25 -6.46
N HIS A 119 -11.77 -1.26 -6.36
CA HIS A 119 -11.33 -2.65 -6.50
C HIS A 119 -10.86 -2.96 -7.92
N ALA A 120 -11.47 -2.37 -8.95
CA ALA A 120 -11.00 -2.49 -10.33
C ALA A 120 -9.62 -1.83 -10.50
N ASP A 121 -9.44 -0.60 -9.98
CA ASP A 121 -8.16 0.10 -9.99
C ASP A 121 -7.08 -0.66 -9.21
N ALA A 122 -7.42 -1.20 -8.05
CA ALA A 122 -6.53 -2.04 -7.24
C ALA A 122 -6.08 -3.30 -7.97
N TRP A 123 -6.99 -3.93 -8.72
CA TRP A 123 -6.67 -5.09 -9.53
C TRP A 123 -5.74 -4.75 -10.70
N GLU A 124 -5.97 -3.63 -11.39
CA GLU A 124 -5.08 -3.14 -12.44
C GLU A 124 -3.69 -2.85 -11.90
N GLN A 125 -3.59 -2.15 -10.74
CA GLN A 125 -2.33 -1.87 -10.07
C GLN A 125 -1.61 -3.15 -9.62
N ALA A 126 -2.32 -4.12 -9.06
CA ALA A 126 -1.74 -5.39 -8.66
C ALA A 126 -1.16 -6.16 -9.87
N ARG A 127 -1.84 -6.11 -11.02
CA ARG A 127 -1.36 -6.71 -12.28
C ARG A 127 -0.10 -6.00 -12.80
N GLU A 128 -0.04 -4.67 -12.73
CA GLU A 128 1.14 -3.90 -13.13
C GLU A 128 2.33 -4.26 -12.24
N ILE A 129 2.15 -4.26 -10.92
CA ILE A 129 3.20 -4.63 -9.97
C ILE A 129 3.67 -6.08 -10.22
N ALA A 130 2.74 -7.01 -10.45
CA ALA A 130 3.06 -8.40 -10.75
C ALA A 130 3.78 -8.57 -12.10
N TYR A 131 3.46 -7.73 -13.08
CA TYR A 131 4.18 -7.71 -14.36
C TYR A 131 5.64 -7.31 -14.16
N HIS A 132 5.89 -6.26 -13.38
CA HIS A 132 7.26 -5.82 -13.09
C HIS A 132 8.01 -6.78 -12.14
N HIS A 133 7.29 -7.41 -11.21
CA HIS A 133 7.86 -8.28 -10.17
C HIS A 133 7.20 -9.65 -10.15
N PRO A 134 7.44 -10.49 -11.19
CA PRO A 134 6.83 -11.82 -11.30
C PRO A 134 7.24 -12.73 -10.13
N ASP A 135 6.45 -13.78 -9.89
CA ASP A 135 6.76 -14.76 -8.85
C ASP A 135 7.95 -15.64 -9.26
N PRO A 136 9.07 -15.63 -8.52
CA PRO A 136 10.23 -16.43 -8.84
C PRO A 136 9.96 -17.94 -8.77
N ARG A 137 8.93 -18.38 -8.01
CA ARG A 137 8.57 -19.80 -7.84
C ARG A 137 7.70 -20.35 -8.97
N SER A 138 6.99 -19.51 -9.68
CA SER A 138 5.99 -19.91 -10.70
C SER A 138 6.58 -20.34 -12.04
N GLY A 139 7.91 -20.36 -12.18
CA GLY A 139 8.58 -20.54 -13.48
C GLY A 139 8.52 -19.30 -14.39
N SER A 140 7.88 -18.23 -13.94
CA SER A 140 7.75 -16.99 -14.73
C SER A 140 9.12 -16.40 -15.12
N LEU A 141 10.12 -16.50 -14.23
CA LEU A 141 11.46 -16.01 -14.52
C LEU A 141 12.13 -16.79 -15.67
N THR A 142 11.93 -18.11 -15.74
CA THR A 142 12.52 -18.94 -16.81
C THR A 142 11.91 -18.61 -18.17
N THR A 143 10.65 -18.22 -18.23
CA THR A 143 10.00 -17.77 -19.48
C THR A 143 10.51 -16.41 -19.97
N LEU A 144 11.10 -15.61 -19.08
CA LEU A 144 11.69 -14.33 -19.43
C LEU A 144 13.10 -14.45 -20.01
N VAL A 145 13.80 -15.55 -19.72
CA VAL A 145 15.13 -15.81 -20.29
C VAL A 145 15.03 -15.92 -21.81
N GLY A 146 15.81 -15.09 -22.51
CA GLY A 146 15.78 -14.99 -23.97
C GLY A 146 14.59 -14.21 -24.54
N SER A 147 13.69 -13.69 -23.70
CA SER A 147 12.61 -12.79 -24.13
C SER A 147 13.10 -11.34 -24.27
N GLY A 148 12.28 -10.46 -24.86
CA GLY A 148 12.54 -9.02 -24.91
C GLY A 148 12.58 -8.31 -23.53
N ARG A 149 12.24 -9.02 -22.45
CA ARG A 149 12.30 -8.51 -21.08
C ARG A 149 13.55 -8.94 -20.31
N MET A 150 14.36 -9.82 -20.90
CA MET A 150 15.65 -10.17 -20.30
C MET A 150 16.55 -8.93 -20.30
N PHE A 151 17.15 -8.62 -19.15
CA PHE A 151 18.02 -7.46 -18.94
C PHE A 151 17.33 -6.09 -19.16
N GLU A 152 16.00 -6.01 -18.94
CA GLU A 152 15.24 -4.77 -19.13
C GLU A 152 15.55 -3.67 -18.10
N ARG A 153 16.21 -4.00 -16.97
CA ARG A 153 16.54 -3.05 -15.90
C ARG A 153 17.98 -2.58 -16.05
N ALA A 154 18.16 -1.58 -16.89
CA ALA A 154 19.45 -0.92 -17.09
C ALA A 154 19.67 0.20 -16.05
N PRO A 155 20.92 0.67 -15.82
CA PRO A 155 21.23 1.70 -14.82
C PRO A 155 20.48 3.02 -15.01
N ASP A 156 20.12 3.38 -16.25
CA ASP A 156 19.33 4.57 -16.59
C ASP A 156 17.85 4.43 -16.25
N ARG A 157 17.41 3.26 -15.82
CA ARG A 157 16.00 2.98 -15.51
C ARG A 157 15.71 3.12 -14.01
N HIS A 158 14.52 3.62 -13.69
CA HIS A 158 14.06 3.80 -12.30
C HIS A 158 13.93 2.48 -11.52
N ASN A 159 13.81 1.35 -12.22
CA ASN A 159 13.67 0.02 -11.63
C ASN A 159 14.99 -0.76 -11.58
N PHE A 160 16.15 -0.11 -11.87
CA PHE A 160 17.45 -0.72 -11.72
C PHE A 160 17.72 -1.09 -10.26
N GLY A 161 18.11 -2.33 -10.03
CA GLY A 161 18.35 -2.85 -8.67
C GLY A 161 17.07 -3.25 -7.91
N HIS A 162 15.91 -3.13 -8.51
CA HIS A 162 14.69 -3.63 -7.87
C HIS A 162 14.65 -5.17 -7.91
N VAL A 163 14.36 -5.78 -6.78
CA VAL A 163 14.10 -7.22 -6.63
C VAL A 163 12.85 -7.42 -5.76
N ARG A 164 12.07 -8.45 -6.06
CA ARG A 164 10.91 -8.81 -5.23
C ARG A 164 11.39 -9.60 -4.02
N ILE A 165 11.03 -9.15 -2.83
CA ILE A 165 11.38 -9.82 -1.56
C ILE A 165 10.27 -10.69 -1.01
N GLY A 166 9.03 -10.48 -1.42
CA GLY A 166 7.87 -11.23 -0.95
C GLY A 166 6.56 -10.65 -1.45
N LEU A 167 5.49 -10.94 -0.71
CA LEU A 167 4.18 -10.30 -0.85
C LEU A 167 3.93 -9.40 0.35
N GLY A 168 3.14 -8.38 0.17
CA GLY A 168 2.80 -7.47 1.26
C GLY A 168 1.75 -6.45 0.88
N LEU A 169 1.71 -5.37 1.66
CA LEU A 169 0.76 -4.29 1.52
C LEU A 169 1.34 -3.17 0.64
N THR A 170 0.51 -2.56 -0.18
CA THR A 170 0.86 -1.30 -0.85
C THR A 170 -0.32 -0.34 -0.82
N ARG A 171 -0.05 0.95 -0.94
CA ARG A 171 -1.13 1.93 -1.10
C ARG A 171 -1.68 1.85 -2.51
N ILE A 172 -3.01 2.07 -2.63
CA ILE A 172 -3.64 2.25 -3.94
C ILE A 172 -3.16 3.56 -4.57
N ASN A 173 -2.92 3.56 -5.88
CA ASN A 173 -2.51 4.75 -6.63
C ASN A 173 -3.65 5.76 -6.76
N THR A 174 -4.91 5.29 -6.72
CA THR A 174 -6.07 6.17 -6.76
C THR A 174 -6.12 6.99 -5.48
N ILE A 175 -6.11 8.31 -5.63
CA ILE A 175 -6.17 9.26 -4.50
C ILE A 175 -7.61 9.36 -4.02
N ILE A 176 -7.85 8.95 -2.77
CA ILE A 176 -9.16 9.06 -2.14
C ILE A 176 -9.22 10.36 -1.36
N THR A 177 -10.00 11.32 -1.88
CA THR A 177 -10.17 12.63 -1.25
C THR A 177 -11.32 12.58 -0.25
N PRO A 178 -11.12 13.02 1.01
CA PRO A 178 -12.19 13.13 1.97
C PRO A 178 -13.22 14.18 1.55
N PRO A 179 -14.43 14.14 2.11
CA PRO A 179 -15.47 15.13 1.82
C PRO A 179 -15.04 16.55 2.22
N ASP A 180 -15.26 17.53 1.32
CA ASP A 180 -14.82 18.92 1.52
C ASP A 180 -15.64 19.68 2.56
N ASN A 181 -16.97 19.45 2.60
CA ASN A 181 -17.91 20.19 3.43
C ASN A 181 -18.64 19.27 4.41
N VAL A 182 -17.88 18.73 5.35
CA VAL A 182 -18.47 17.84 6.38
C VAL A 182 -19.42 18.65 7.27
N PRO A 183 -20.69 18.22 7.43
CA PRO A 183 -21.64 18.89 8.34
C PRO A 183 -21.10 18.95 9.77
N PRO A 184 -21.45 20.00 10.55
CA PRO A 184 -21.10 20.07 11.95
C PRO A 184 -21.53 18.80 12.71
N GLU A 185 -20.75 18.40 13.70
CA GLU A 185 -20.94 17.13 14.42
C GLU A 185 -22.36 16.97 14.97
N GLU A 186 -22.92 18.06 15.49
CA GLU A 186 -24.28 18.08 16.05
C GLU A 186 -25.42 17.84 15.03
N SER A 187 -25.16 18.12 13.74
CA SER A 187 -26.14 17.95 12.66
C SER A 187 -25.81 16.76 11.76
N ARG A 188 -24.68 16.10 11.99
CA ARG A 188 -24.20 15.00 11.17
C ARG A 188 -25.01 13.72 11.43
N GLU A 189 -25.40 13.04 10.37
CA GLU A 189 -26.04 11.74 10.45
C GLU A 189 -24.96 10.67 10.74
N SER A 190 -25.09 10.01 11.90
CA SER A 190 -24.05 9.12 12.45
C SER A 190 -23.75 7.90 11.56
N VAL A 191 -24.78 7.28 10.97
CA VAL A 191 -24.60 6.05 10.17
C VAL A 191 -23.78 6.32 8.90
N THR A 192 -24.10 7.39 8.17
CA THR A 192 -23.38 7.76 6.96
C THR A 192 -22.01 8.35 7.26
N ALA A 193 -21.84 9.03 8.40
CA ALA A 193 -20.55 9.53 8.83
C ALA A 193 -19.57 8.40 9.20
N ILE A 194 -20.05 7.38 9.91
CA ILE A 194 -19.26 6.18 10.23
C ILE A 194 -18.91 5.45 8.93
N ALA A 195 -19.89 5.24 8.05
CA ALA A 195 -19.66 4.56 6.77
C ALA A 195 -18.61 5.29 5.89
N ALA A 196 -18.66 6.62 5.84
CA ALA A 196 -17.65 7.41 5.12
C ALA A 196 -16.26 7.26 5.73
N ARG A 197 -16.15 7.32 7.06
CA ARG A 197 -14.90 7.14 7.78
C ARG A 197 -14.32 5.74 7.55
N ASP A 198 -15.14 4.71 7.71
CA ASP A 198 -14.71 3.32 7.54
C ASP A 198 -14.26 3.07 6.09
N PHE A 199 -14.96 3.66 5.11
CA PHE A 199 -14.55 3.62 3.71
C PHE A 199 -13.17 4.24 3.51
N LEU A 200 -12.91 5.44 4.04
CA LEU A 200 -11.62 6.13 3.91
C LEU A 200 -10.47 5.36 4.56
N LEU A 201 -10.74 4.66 5.66
CA LEU A 201 -9.72 3.91 6.40
C LEU A 201 -9.42 2.54 5.78
N SER A 202 -10.43 1.88 5.20
CA SER A 202 -10.31 0.51 4.73
C SER A 202 -9.94 0.36 3.25
N GLN A 203 -10.19 1.38 2.41
CA GLN A 203 -10.04 1.24 0.95
C GLN A 203 -8.72 1.81 0.39
N ASN A 204 -7.77 2.18 1.22
CA ASN A 204 -6.53 2.83 0.81
C ASN A 204 -5.34 1.87 0.62
N VAL A 205 -5.53 0.57 0.86
CA VAL A 205 -4.47 -0.44 0.85
C VAL A 205 -4.86 -1.64 0.00
N ILE A 206 -3.89 -2.14 -0.77
CA ILE A 206 -3.98 -3.39 -1.53
C ILE A 206 -3.12 -4.44 -0.81
N HIS A 207 -3.68 -5.62 -0.60
CA HIS A 207 -3.03 -6.76 0.05
C HIS A 207 -2.42 -7.72 -0.98
N ASP A 208 -1.48 -8.54 -0.53
CA ASP A 208 -0.91 -9.67 -1.28
C ASP A 208 -0.29 -9.29 -2.64
N VAL A 209 0.27 -8.11 -2.73
CA VAL A 209 0.99 -7.66 -3.92
C VAL A 209 2.51 -7.85 -3.76
N PRO A 210 3.24 -8.08 -4.87
CA PRO A 210 4.70 -8.13 -4.83
C PRO A 210 5.31 -6.90 -4.16
N ARG A 211 6.25 -7.12 -3.23
CA ARG A 211 6.99 -6.04 -2.58
C ARG A 211 8.38 -5.95 -3.19
N PRO A 212 8.67 -4.90 -3.96
CA PRO A 212 10.02 -4.64 -4.42
C PRO A 212 10.90 -4.09 -3.30
N LEU A 213 12.17 -4.46 -3.36
CA LEU A 213 13.26 -3.87 -2.61
C LEU A 213 14.21 -3.25 -3.63
N HIS A 214 14.62 -2.02 -3.42
CA HIS A 214 15.63 -1.37 -4.21
C HIS A 214 17.00 -1.57 -3.54
N LEU A 215 17.88 -2.34 -4.16
CA LEU A 215 19.13 -2.76 -3.54
C LEU A 215 20.06 -1.59 -3.19
N TRP A 216 19.98 -0.50 -3.94
CA TRP A 216 20.89 0.65 -3.80
C TRP A 216 20.37 1.74 -2.85
N ASP A 217 19.19 1.55 -2.23
CA ASP A 217 18.63 2.51 -1.25
C ASP A 217 19.43 2.51 0.06
N GLU A 218 20.15 1.42 0.34
CA GLU A 218 21.02 1.25 1.49
C GLU A 218 22.39 0.66 1.03
N ALA A 219 23.37 0.70 1.90
CA ALA A 219 24.69 0.04 1.65
C ALA A 219 24.55 -1.48 1.49
N GLY A 220 23.47 -2.03 1.94
CA GLY A 220 23.10 -3.44 1.85
C GLY A 220 21.92 -3.75 2.75
N TRP A 221 21.65 -5.04 2.88
CA TRP A 221 20.48 -5.56 3.58
C TRP A 221 20.87 -6.75 4.44
N SER A 222 20.43 -6.76 5.68
CA SER A 222 20.67 -7.83 6.63
C SER A 222 19.41 -8.65 6.85
N LEU A 223 19.53 -9.98 6.89
CA LEU A 223 18.44 -10.90 7.20
C LEU A 223 18.77 -11.68 8.46
N PHE A 224 17.94 -11.54 9.46
CA PHE A 224 17.97 -12.29 10.72
C PHE A 224 16.88 -13.33 10.76
N TRP A 225 17.13 -14.45 11.46
CA TRP A 225 16.15 -15.51 11.68
C TRP A 225 16.44 -16.22 13.00
N GLU A 226 15.47 -16.92 13.54
CA GLU A 226 15.60 -17.77 14.71
C GLU A 226 15.51 -19.24 14.31
N GLY A 227 16.43 -20.07 14.83
CA GLY A 227 16.41 -21.51 14.64
C GLY A 227 17.09 -22.02 13.37
N GLN A 228 17.59 -23.24 13.47
CA GLN A 228 18.32 -23.91 12.38
C GLN A 228 17.41 -24.31 11.21
N ASP A 229 16.16 -24.61 11.49
CA ASP A 229 15.20 -25.11 10.49
C ASP A 229 14.83 -24.04 9.44
N GLN A 230 15.11 -22.76 9.71
CA GLN A 230 14.80 -21.66 8.78
C GLN A 230 15.90 -21.41 7.74
N ARG A 231 17.09 -22.02 7.89
CA ARG A 231 18.19 -21.79 6.96
C ARG A 231 17.83 -22.12 5.51
N ASP A 232 17.13 -23.22 5.28
CA ASP A 232 16.67 -23.59 3.93
C ASP A 232 15.75 -22.54 3.31
N ILE A 233 14.92 -21.92 4.14
CA ILE A 233 14.03 -20.82 3.72
C ILE A 233 14.86 -19.60 3.35
N VAL A 234 15.84 -19.23 4.18
CA VAL A 234 16.77 -18.11 3.94
C VAL A 234 17.55 -18.31 2.64
N GLN A 235 18.14 -19.50 2.46
CA GLN A 235 18.85 -19.83 1.22
C GLN A 235 17.92 -19.81 0.00
N GLY A 236 16.68 -20.32 0.15
CA GLY A 236 15.66 -20.24 -0.90
C GLY A 236 15.33 -18.81 -1.28
N TRP A 237 15.22 -17.92 -0.29
CA TRP A 237 14.97 -16.50 -0.48
C TRP A 237 16.16 -15.81 -1.19
N LEU A 238 17.39 -16.03 -0.74
CA LEU A 238 18.59 -15.50 -1.38
C LEU A 238 18.70 -15.94 -2.85
N ARG A 239 18.47 -17.24 -3.13
CA ARG A 239 18.47 -17.77 -4.50
C ARG A 239 17.38 -17.14 -5.36
N ALA A 240 16.20 -16.86 -4.79
CA ALA A 240 15.13 -16.16 -5.49
C ALA A 240 15.51 -14.71 -5.84
N LEU A 241 16.21 -14.01 -4.94
CA LEU A 241 16.74 -12.66 -5.23
C LEU A 241 17.79 -12.69 -6.35
N VAL A 242 18.77 -13.61 -6.23
CA VAL A 242 19.83 -13.80 -7.24
C VAL A 242 19.24 -14.13 -8.61
N SER A 243 18.25 -15.02 -8.67
CA SER A 243 17.61 -15.41 -9.93
C SER A 243 16.93 -14.21 -10.61
N GLN A 244 16.21 -13.40 -9.84
CA GLN A 244 15.59 -12.17 -10.34
C GLN A 244 16.63 -11.16 -10.84
N LEU A 245 17.70 -10.96 -10.04
CA LEU A 245 18.78 -10.06 -10.40
C LEU A 245 19.37 -10.44 -11.75
N CYS A 246 19.70 -11.73 -11.94
CA CYS A 246 20.33 -12.24 -13.15
C CYS A 246 19.42 -12.23 -14.38
N VAL A 247 18.10 -12.33 -14.21
CA VAL A 247 17.17 -12.26 -15.35
C VAL A 247 16.94 -10.82 -15.80
N PHE A 248 16.85 -9.87 -14.86
CA PHE A 248 16.46 -8.51 -15.19
C PHE A 248 17.61 -7.53 -15.43
N HIS A 249 18.82 -7.85 -14.98
CA HIS A 249 19.99 -6.99 -15.14
C HIS A 249 21.04 -7.67 -16.01
N SER A 250 21.75 -6.90 -16.81
CA SER A 250 22.86 -7.42 -17.60
C SER A 250 24.04 -7.79 -16.70
N PRO A 251 24.82 -8.84 -17.05
CA PRO A 251 26.07 -9.12 -16.38
C PRO A 251 27.15 -8.08 -16.77
N ALA A 252 28.09 -7.78 -15.88
CA ALA A 252 29.24 -6.99 -16.20
C ALA A 252 30.15 -7.77 -17.20
N THR A 253 30.64 -7.08 -18.20
CA THR A 253 31.55 -7.65 -19.19
C THR A 253 32.89 -6.90 -19.18
N ALA A 254 33.98 -7.56 -19.62
CA ALA A 254 35.29 -6.94 -19.75
C ALA A 254 35.40 -5.94 -20.92
N ASP A 255 34.40 -5.89 -21.78
CA ASP A 255 34.40 -5.08 -22.98
C ASP A 255 33.91 -3.66 -22.68
N ALA A 256 34.86 -2.79 -22.27
CA ALA A 256 34.58 -1.39 -21.97
C ALA A 256 34.11 -0.57 -23.21
N ALA A 257 34.18 -1.16 -24.42
CA ALA A 257 33.71 -0.54 -25.65
C ALA A 257 32.26 -0.84 -26.00
N ASP A 258 31.60 -1.73 -25.24
CA ASP A 258 30.18 -2.02 -25.38
C ASP A 258 29.39 -1.09 -24.47
N PRO A 259 28.68 -0.08 -24.99
CA PRO A 259 27.88 0.82 -24.17
C PRO A 259 26.77 0.10 -23.39
N ASP A 260 26.32 -1.07 -23.85
CA ASP A 260 25.34 -1.90 -23.12
C ASP A 260 25.98 -2.69 -21.96
N ALA A 261 27.35 -2.80 -21.96
CA ALA A 261 28.11 -3.43 -20.89
C ALA A 261 28.50 -2.48 -19.75
N ALA A 262 28.45 -1.17 -19.99
CA ALA A 262 28.83 -0.11 -19.05
C ALA A 262 27.82 0.08 -17.90
N GLY A 263 27.23 -0.94 -17.40
CA GLY A 263 26.23 -0.87 -16.31
C GLY A 263 25.81 -2.24 -15.80
N GLY A 264 26.52 -3.27 -16.26
CA GLY A 264 26.26 -4.64 -15.84
C GLY A 264 26.60 -4.86 -14.37
N ILE A 265 25.91 -5.82 -13.76
CA ILE A 265 26.09 -6.20 -12.35
C ILE A 265 27.08 -7.37 -12.27
N ARG A 266 28.08 -7.24 -11.40
CA ARG A 266 28.86 -8.37 -10.89
C ARG A 266 28.14 -8.96 -9.67
N LEU A 267 28.08 -10.29 -9.60
CA LEU A 267 27.52 -11.00 -8.47
C LEU A 267 28.59 -11.83 -7.81
N ALA A 268 28.90 -11.52 -6.56
CA ALA A 268 29.78 -12.33 -5.73
C ALA A 268 28.96 -13.06 -4.66
N ILE A 269 29.30 -14.31 -4.40
CA ILE A 269 28.63 -15.14 -3.38
C ILE A 269 29.70 -15.63 -2.41
N ILE A 270 29.46 -15.41 -1.11
CA ILE A 270 30.30 -15.90 -0.03
C ILE A 270 29.45 -16.90 0.74
N THR A 271 29.90 -18.16 0.84
CA THR A 271 29.09 -19.22 1.44
C THR A 271 29.96 -20.31 2.07
N ASP A 272 29.50 -20.87 3.19
CA ASP A 272 30.04 -22.08 3.79
C ASP A 272 29.45 -23.37 3.21
N ASP A 273 28.37 -23.24 2.39
CA ASP A 273 27.73 -24.32 1.67
C ASP A 273 27.78 -24.14 0.13
N PRO A 274 28.93 -24.46 -0.52
CA PRO A 274 29.06 -24.34 -1.96
C PRO A 274 28.06 -25.20 -2.76
N GLN A 275 27.53 -26.29 -2.16
CA GLN A 275 26.57 -27.17 -2.85
C GLN A 275 25.22 -26.48 -3.03
N ALA A 276 24.78 -25.70 -2.06
CA ALA A 276 23.55 -24.90 -2.17
C ALA A 276 23.61 -23.89 -3.32
N TRP A 277 24.83 -23.48 -3.73
CA TRP A 277 25.10 -22.49 -4.77
C TRP A 277 25.70 -23.06 -6.06
N GLU A 278 25.69 -24.39 -6.23
CA GLU A 278 26.26 -25.04 -7.42
C GLU A 278 25.71 -24.49 -8.74
N ALA A 279 24.39 -24.21 -8.79
CA ALA A 279 23.75 -23.64 -9.96
C ALA A 279 24.26 -22.22 -10.30
N ALA A 280 24.75 -21.46 -9.32
CA ALA A 280 25.24 -20.09 -9.53
C ALA A 280 26.52 -20.06 -10.37
N LYS A 281 27.27 -21.15 -10.46
CA LYS A 281 28.46 -21.26 -11.33
C LYS A 281 28.13 -21.07 -12.81
N TRP A 282 26.87 -21.31 -13.21
CA TRP A 282 26.41 -21.17 -14.59
C TRP A 282 25.86 -19.79 -14.91
N LEU A 283 25.71 -18.93 -13.92
CA LEU A 283 25.23 -17.57 -14.13
C LEU A 283 26.35 -16.70 -14.71
N PRO A 284 26.09 -15.93 -15.77
CA PRO A 284 27.10 -15.05 -16.36
C PRO A 284 27.53 -13.93 -15.40
N HIS A 285 26.70 -13.54 -14.44
CA HIS A 285 26.96 -12.50 -13.45
C HIS A 285 28.04 -12.89 -12.42
N THR A 286 28.25 -14.21 -12.20
CA THR A 286 29.29 -14.72 -11.31
C THR A 286 30.59 -14.97 -12.03
N ALA A 287 30.66 -14.73 -13.34
CA ALA A 287 31.90 -14.80 -14.09
C ALA A 287 32.72 -13.55 -13.83
N ASP A 288 33.99 -13.73 -13.41
CA ASP A 288 34.95 -12.62 -13.30
C ASP A 288 35.26 -12.09 -14.70
N PRO A 289 35.01 -10.80 -14.99
CA PRO A 289 35.30 -10.26 -16.32
C PRO A 289 36.81 -10.13 -16.62
N GLU A 290 37.64 -10.14 -15.60
CA GLU A 290 39.09 -9.86 -15.71
C GLU A 290 39.94 -11.13 -15.55
N LEU A 291 39.52 -12.06 -14.68
CA LEU A 291 40.31 -13.26 -14.37
C LEU A 291 39.79 -14.48 -15.11
N VAL A 292 40.71 -15.18 -15.77
CA VAL A 292 40.45 -16.40 -16.53
C VAL A 292 41.40 -17.49 -16.06
N ASP A 293 40.90 -18.68 -15.79
CA ASP A 293 41.66 -19.90 -15.51
C ASP A 293 41.60 -20.89 -16.69
N ALA A 294 42.09 -22.10 -16.49
CA ALA A 294 42.09 -23.14 -17.52
C ALA A 294 40.66 -23.59 -17.94
N SER A 295 39.65 -23.32 -17.12
CA SER A 295 38.24 -23.70 -17.35
C SER A 295 37.43 -22.55 -17.94
N GLY A 296 37.96 -21.34 -18.01
CA GLY A 296 37.29 -20.14 -18.46
C GLY A 296 37.31 -19.03 -17.41
N PRO A 297 36.37 -18.08 -17.43
CA PRO A 297 36.29 -17.03 -16.43
C PRO A 297 36.15 -17.59 -15.00
N VAL A 298 36.98 -17.09 -14.10
CA VAL A 298 36.91 -17.46 -12.68
C VAL A 298 35.54 -17.16 -12.13
N ARG A 299 35.02 -18.01 -11.24
CA ARG A 299 33.70 -17.82 -10.63
C ARG A 299 33.84 -17.04 -9.34
N LEU A 300 33.00 -16.01 -9.18
CA LEU A 300 32.93 -15.14 -8.00
C LEU A 300 32.16 -15.81 -6.88
N ILE A 301 32.55 -17.05 -6.54
CA ILE A 301 31.98 -17.83 -5.43
C ILE A 301 33.13 -18.13 -4.48
N PHE A 302 33.00 -17.66 -3.24
CA PHE A 302 34.08 -17.68 -2.24
C PHE A 302 33.60 -18.47 -1.01
N ASN A 303 34.54 -19.15 -0.39
CA ASN A 303 34.27 -19.96 0.82
C ASN A 303 34.29 -19.10 2.11
N ASP A 304 34.90 -17.92 2.05
CA ASP A 304 34.99 -17.01 3.18
C ASP A 304 35.19 -15.54 2.74
N VAL A 305 35.03 -14.62 3.68
CA VAL A 305 35.21 -13.18 3.46
C VAL A 305 36.67 -12.84 3.10
N ALA A 306 37.63 -13.57 3.66
CA ALA A 306 39.07 -13.30 3.38
C ALA A 306 39.42 -13.58 1.93
N SER A 307 38.93 -14.68 1.37
CA SER A 307 39.10 -15.03 -0.05
C SER A 307 38.45 -14.00 -0.97
N PHE A 308 37.27 -13.51 -0.61
CA PHE A 308 36.60 -12.41 -1.31
C PHE A 308 37.45 -11.12 -1.25
N MET A 309 37.94 -10.74 -0.08
CA MET A 309 38.76 -9.54 0.11
C MET A 309 40.10 -9.63 -0.63
N ASN A 310 40.68 -10.83 -0.78
CA ASN A 310 41.87 -11.02 -1.62
C ASN A 310 41.64 -10.65 -3.10
N ARG A 311 40.40 -10.82 -3.59
CA ARG A 311 40.03 -10.47 -4.98
C ARG A 311 39.56 -9.02 -5.11
N PHE A 312 38.72 -8.53 -4.16
CA PHE A 312 38.03 -7.25 -4.27
C PHE A 312 38.56 -6.16 -3.32
N GLY A 313 39.52 -6.48 -2.45
CA GLY A 313 39.96 -5.53 -1.42
C GLY A 313 40.53 -4.24 -1.98
N GLU A 314 41.28 -4.30 -3.08
CA GLU A 314 41.83 -3.12 -3.77
C GLU A 314 40.68 -2.28 -4.39
N ASP A 315 39.81 -2.89 -5.20
CA ASP A 315 38.61 -2.22 -5.78
C ASP A 315 37.74 -1.57 -4.70
N LEU A 316 37.48 -2.29 -3.59
CA LEU A 316 36.66 -1.75 -2.49
C LEU A 316 37.34 -0.59 -1.76
N SER A 317 38.67 -0.60 -1.66
CA SER A 317 39.44 0.47 -1.00
C SER A 317 39.39 1.78 -1.79
N GLU A 318 39.34 1.71 -3.10
CA GLU A 318 39.28 2.86 -4.02
C GLU A 318 37.89 3.45 -4.16
N ARG A 319 36.82 2.67 -3.81
CA ARG A 319 35.45 3.15 -3.93
C ARG A 319 35.11 4.22 -2.90
N GLN A 320 34.33 5.19 -3.34
CA GLN A 320 33.76 6.20 -2.46
C GLN A 320 32.84 5.55 -1.40
N PRO A 321 32.69 6.20 -0.23
CA PRO A 321 31.68 5.79 0.74
C PRO A 321 30.28 5.75 0.11
N TRP A 322 29.45 4.84 0.61
CA TRP A 322 28.06 4.74 0.14
C TRP A 322 27.32 6.07 0.24
N ARG A 323 26.57 6.36 -0.77
CA ARG A 323 25.64 7.50 -0.86
C ARG A 323 24.40 7.09 -1.63
N LEU A 324 23.26 7.66 -1.27
CA LEU A 324 22.05 7.46 -2.03
C LEU A 324 22.22 7.98 -3.47
N ARG A 325 21.82 7.18 -4.43
CA ARG A 325 21.83 7.57 -5.83
C ARG A 325 20.77 8.61 -6.10
N THR A 326 21.15 9.75 -6.66
CA THR A 326 20.25 10.82 -7.09
C THR A 326 20.36 11.04 -8.58
N GLU A 327 19.29 11.49 -9.20
CA GLU A 327 19.25 11.80 -10.63
C GLU A 327 20.37 12.77 -11.02
N GLY A 328 21.17 12.44 -12.02
CA GLY A 328 22.33 13.26 -12.43
C GLY A 328 23.58 13.10 -11.55
N SER A 329 23.58 12.17 -10.56
CA SER A 329 24.80 11.85 -9.82
C SER A 329 25.77 11.05 -10.68
N GLU A 330 27.08 11.16 -10.36
CA GLU A 330 28.12 10.35 -10.97
C GLU A 330 27.83 8.85 -10.75
N GLU A 331 27.91 8.06 -11.82
CA GLU A 331 27.70 6.62 -11.74
C GLU A 331 28.94 5.93 -11.17
N PRO A 332 28.79 4.81 -10.44
CA PRO A 332 29.92 4.04 -9.96
C PRO A 332 30.64 3.38 -11.14
N THR A 333 31.92 3.12 -10.97
CA THR A 333 32.78 2.44 -12.00
C THR A 333 32.22 1.06 -12.38
N SER A 334 31.61 0.36 -11.43
CA SER A 334 30.93 -0.92 -11.66
C SER A 334 29.95 -1.19 -10.52
N TRP A 335 28.92 -1.97 -10.82
CA TRP A 335 27.91 -2.42 -9.86
C TRP A 335 28.27 -3.81 -9.33
N LEU A 336 28.36 -3.94 -8.00
CA LEU A 336 28.71 -5.19 -7.34
C LEU A 336 27.61 -5.54 -6.32
N VAL A 337 27.02 -6.72 -6.46
CA VAL A 337 26.14 -7.31 -5.45
C VAL A 337 26.90 -8.44 -4.78
N VAL A 338 26.98 -8.40 -3.45
CA VAL A 338 27.64 -9.42 -2.63
C VAL A 338 26.59 -10.11 -1.79
N VAL A 339 26.37 -11.39 -2.04
CA VAL A 339 25.48 -12.24 -1.22
C VAL A 339 26.34 -13.01 -0.24
N VAL A 340 26.06 -12.86 1.05
CA VAL A 340 26.78 -13.54 2.13
C VAL A 340 25.83 -14.52 2.81
N ASP A 341 25.93 -15.78 2.43
CA ASP A 341 25.20 -16.91 3.01
C ASP A 341 26.19 -17.71 3.88
N TYR A 342 26.62 -17.09 4.95
CA TYR A 342 27.60 -17.64 5.87
C TYR A 342 27.27 -17.21 7.31
N PRO A 343 26.64 -18.06 8.13
CA PRO A 343 26.35 -17.75 9.53
C PRO A 343 27.61 -17.31 10.28
N ASP A 344 27.42 -16.35 11.17
CA ASP A 344 28.47 -15.75 12.03
C ASP A 344 29.61 -15.06 11.25
N ALA A 345 29.53 -14.91 9.93
CA ALA A 345 30.52 -14.15 9.15
C ALA A 345 30.35 -12.64 9.38
N SER A 346 31.46 -11.93 9.58
CA SER A 346 31.42 -10.46 9.63
C SER A 346 31.64 -9.84 8.25
N CYS A 347 30.70 -8.98 7.85
CA CYS A 347 30.78 -8.22 6.60
C CYS A 347 31.49 -6.86 6.77
N THR A 348 32.01 -6.55 7.95
CA THR A 348 32.73 -5.29 8.24
C THR A 348 33.88 -5.01 7.25
N PRO A 349 34.72 -6.00 6.84
CA PRO A 349 35.77 -5.74 5.85
C PRO A 349 35.23 -5.28 4.48
N ILE A 350 34.03 -5.73 4.09
CA ILE A 350 33.40 -5.39 2.81
C ILE A 350 32.76 -4.00 2.88
N LEU A 351 32.03 -3.75 3.96
CA LEU A 351 31.21 -2.56 4.15
C LEU A 351 32.04 -1.34 4.61
N GLY A 352 33.09 -1.57 5.44
CA GLY A 352 33.73 -0.50 6.19
C GLY A 352 32.73 0.20 7.11
N ASP A 353 32.96 1.49 7.40
CA ASP A 353 32.12 2.25 8.35
C ASP A 353 30.78 2.68 7.77
N ARG A 354 30.61 2.80 6.46
CA ARG A 354 29.45 3.42 5.81
C ARG A 354 28.95 2.70 4.57
N GLY A 355 29.52 1.55 4.23
CA GLY A 355 29.31 0.91 2.94
C GLY A 355 30.11 1.58 1.81
N LYS A 356 30.00 1.02 0.60
CA LYS A 356 30.74 1.43 -0.59
C LYS A 356 29.79 1.78 -1.73
N PHE A 357 30.08 2.86 -2.46
CA PHE A 357 29.26 3.29 -3.58
C PHE A 357 29.30 2.29 -4.74
N GLY A 358 28.13 1.91 -5.24
CA GLY A 358 27.99 0.87 -6.28
C GLY A 358 28.14 -0.56 -5.76
N VAL A 359 28.14 -0.76 -4.44
CA VAL A 359 28.17 -2.08 -3.80
C VAL A 359 26.90 -2.24 -2.96
N ALA A 360 26.20 -3.35 -3.13
CA ALA A 360 25.08 -3.74 -2.26
C ALA A 360 25.39 -5.10 -1.64
N VAL A 361 25.44 -5.16 -0.32
CA VAL A 361 25.66 -6.40 0.42
C VAL A 361 24.30 -6.93 0.87
N ILE A 362 24.03 -8.22 0.63
CA ILE A 362 22.88 -8.93 1.15
C ILE A 362 23.43 -9.99 2.09
N GLU A 363 23.41 -9.71 3.38
CA GLU A 363 23.97 -10.59 4.40
C GLU A 363 22.88 -11.41 5.11
N ALA A 364 23.09 -12.71 5.15
CA ALA A 364 22.34 -13.66 5.96
C ALA A 364 23.30 -14.33 6.95
N THR A 365 23.87 -13.51 7.85
CA THR A 365 24.94 -13.91 8.75
C THR A 365 24.49 -13.96 10.21
N GLY A 366 23.44 -13.20 10.57
CA GLY A 366 23.04 -13.02 11.95
C GLY A 366 23.99 -12.12 12.78
N ASP A 367 24.94 -11.39 12.15
CA ASP A 367 25.86 -10.49 12.83
C ASP A 367 25.14 -9.21 13.31
N GLU A 368 24.80 -9.17 14.60
CA GLU A 368 24.16 -8.02 15.25
C GLU A 368 25.09 -6.78 15.30
N ASN A 369 26.39 -6.94 15.09
CA ASN A 369 27.36 -5.85 15.08
C ASN A 369 27.55 -5.26 13.67
N SER A 370 26.90 -5.82 12.67
CA SER A 370 26.91 -5.26 11.30
C SER A 370 26.30 -3.87 11.28
N ILE A 371 26.86 -2.97 10.45
CA ILE A 371 26.23 -1.66 10.18
C ILE A 371 24.85 -1.77 9.55
N LEU A 372 24.53 -2.93 8.96
CA LEU A 372 23.23 -3.24 8.37
C LEU A 372 22.21 -3.77 9.39
N ALA A 373 22.64 -4.06 10.64
CA ALA A 373 21.76 -4.49 11.73
C ALA A 373 21.01 -3.29 12.32
N ASN A 374 20.23 -2.59 11.51
CA ASN A 374 19.46 -1.42 11.91
C ASN A 374 18.05 -1.44 11.30
N PRO A 375 17.07 -0.66 11.82
CA PRO A 375 15.68 -0.70 11.35
C PRO A 375 15.47 -0.35 9.88
N GLN A 376 16.43 0.29 9.23
CA GLN A 376 16.30 0.70 7.82
C GLN A 376 16.72 -0.40 6.86
N SER A 377 17.73 -1.20 7.21
CA SER A 377 18.34 -2.22 6.36
C SER A 377 18.15 -3.66 6.86
N ALA A 378 17.63 -3.87 8.06
CA ALA A 378 17.43 -5.20 8.62
C ALA A 378 16.02 -5.75 8.40
N PHE A 379 15.95 -7.02 8.07
CA PHE A 379 14.74 -7.84 8.05
C PHE A 379 14.87 -8.99 9.02
N PHE A 380 13.76 -9.39 9.59
CA PHE A 380 13.63 -10.55 10.45
C PHE A 380 12.63 -11.54 9.87
N LEU A 381 13.04 -12.79 9.72
CA LEU A 381 12.17 -13.89 9.29
C LEU A 381 11.58 -14.57 10.53
N ASP A 382 10.26 -14.52 10.69
CA ASP A 382 9.57 -15.19 11.78
C ASP A 382 9.31 -16.71 11.50
N ASP A 383 8.85 -17.43 12.51
CA ASP A 383 8.53 -18.86 12.40
C ASP A 383 7.41 -19.19 11.41
N SER A 384 6.60 -18.20 11.07
CA SER A 384 5.50 -18.32 10.10
C SER A 384 5.95 -18.05 8.66
N GLY A 385 7.23 -17.70 8.46
CA GLY A 385 7.79 -17.34 7.16
C GLY A 385 7.45 -15.92 6.72
N ASN A 386 7.03 -15.03 7.64
CA ASN A 386 6.83 -13.63 7.35
C ASN A 386 8.16 -12.89 7.48
N LEU A 387 8.41 -12.01 6.52
CA LEU A 387 9.54 -11.10 6.54
C LEU A 387 9.12 -9.78 7.19
N LEU A 388 9.61 -9.55 8.40
CA LEU A 388 9.32 -8.37 9.19
C LEU A 388 10.43 -7.34 9.03
N ARG A 389 10.09 -6.07 8.97
CA ARG A 389 11.04 -4.96 9.06
C ARG A 389 10.93 -4.36 10.44
N ALA A 390 12.04 -4.10 11.10
CA ALA A 390 12.00 -3.46 12.43
C ALA A 390 11.25 -2.13 12.33
N ALA A 391 10.17 -2.01 13.11
CA ALA A 391 9.47 -0.75 13.21
C ALA A 391 10.34 0.25 13.97
N LYS A 392 10.48 1.46 13.47
CA LYS A 392 11.07 2.55 14.23
C LYS A 392 10.11 2.83 15.38
N GLU A 393 10.49 2.49 16.62
CA GLU A 393 9.75 2.96 17.79
C GLU A 393 9.79 4.49 17.78
N VAL A 394 8.63 5.09 17.56
CA VAL A 394 8.44 6.53 17.72
C VAL A 394 8.20 6.74 19.21
N HIS A 395 9.26 7.12 19.94
CA HIS A 395 9.16 7.66 21.30
C HIS A 395 8.70 9.12 21.27
#